data_aa395a479c4f0e71f1c4916de69c41b1
#
_entry.id   aa395a479c4f0e71f1c4916de69c41b1
#
_cell.length_a   1.000
_cell.length_b   1.000
_cell.length_c   1.000
_cell.angle_alpha   90.00
_cell.angle_beta   90.00
_cell.angle_gamma   90.00
#
_symmetry.space_group_name_H-M   'P 1'
#
loop_
_entity.id
_entity.type
_entity.pdbx_description
1 polymer ?
#
loop_
_entity_poly.entity_id
_entity_poly.type
_entity_poly.pdbx_seq_one_letter_code
_entity_poly.pdbx_strand_id
1 'polypeptide(L)'
;MHRIAVAGASGRMGHMLIEAIHGADDCVLAGALDIATSPSIGTDASAYLGHPSGVAVTADLAQGLQGAAVLIDFTRPEGTLAHLRVCRAHGVAAVIGTTGFNDAQKAEVAEFARHIPIVMAPNMSVGVNVTFKLLEMAAKALSTGYDIEIIEAHHRHKVDAPSGTALKMGEVIADALGRDLKDCAVYAREGVTGARDPSTIGFAAIRGGDIVGDHTVLFAGTGERIEISHKASNRTSYADGALRAVRYLAGKPAGLYDMFDVLGLK
;
A
#
# COMPACT_ATOMS: atom_id res chain seq x y z
N MET A 1 -14.89 13.49 14.25
CA MET A 1 -15.34 12.41 13.36
C MET A 1 -14.81 12.68 11.97
N HIS A 2 -14.07 11.72 11.40
CA HIS A 2 -13.47 11.85 10.08
C HIS A 2 -14.48 11.51 8.99
N ARG A 3 -14.78 12.44 8.12
CA ARG A 3 -15.71 12.28 6.99
C ARG A 3 -14.94 11.79 5.78
N ILE A 4 -15.15 10.53 5.40
CA ILE A 4 -14.31 9.82 4.44
C ILE A 4 -15.10 9.52 3.16
N ALA A 5 -14.53 9.85 2.00
CA ALA A 5 -14.97 9.34 0.72
C ALA A 5 -14.09 8.15 0.29
N VAL A 6 -14.67 7.18 -0.41
CA VAL A 6 -13.95 6.00 -0.93
C VAL A 6 -14.09 5.95 -2.44
N ALA A 7 -12.95 5.90 -3.15
CA ALA A 7 -12.91 5.66 -4.60
C ALA A 7 -12.81 4.16 -4.89
N GLY A 8 -13.49 3.71 -5.96
CA GLY A 8 -13.62 2.30 -6.30
C GLY A 8 -14.50 1.55 -5.28
N ALA A 9 -15.58 2.18 -4.84
CA ALA A 9 -16.42 1.74 -3.73
C ALA A 9 -16.98 0.32 -3.90
N SER A 10 -17.29 -0.12 -5.12
CA SER A 10 -17.80 -1.47 -5.42
C SER A 10 -16.68 -2.52 -5.61
N GLY A 11 -15.42 -2.10 -5.57
CA GLY A 11 -14.28 -3.00 -5.67
C GLY A 11 -13.97 -3.73 -4.36
N ARG A 12 -13.13 -4.77 -4.44
CA ARG A 12 -12.70 -5.55 -3.25
C ARG A 12 -12.12 -4.69 -2.14
N MET A 13 -11.24 -3.73 -2.47
CA MET A 13 -10.70 -2.81 -1.46
C MET A 13 -11.73 -1.77 -1.00
N GLY A 14 -12.59 -1.29 -1.91
CA GLY A 14 -13.67 -0.37 -1.56
C GLY A 14 -14.59 -0.96 -0.49
N HIS A 15 -15.04 -2.19 -0.66
CA HIS A 15 -15.85 -2.89 0.35
C HIS A 15 -15.14 -2.99 1.69
N MET A 16 -13.86 -3.40 1.71
CA MET A 16 -13.09 -3.53 2.96
C MET A 16 -12.89 -2.17 3.66
N LEU A 17 -12.67 -1.10 2.90
CA LEU A 17 -12.57 0.25 3.44
C LEU A 17 -13.90 0.73 4.03
N ILE A 18 -15.01 0.50 3.33
CA ILE A 18 -16.36 0.86 3.80
C ILE A 18 -16.69 0.09 5.08
N GLU A 19 -16.40 -1.22 5.13
CA GLU A 19 -16.57 -2.04 6.33
C GLU A 19 -15.71 -1.52 7.49
N ALA A 20 -14.45 -1.21 7.26
CA ALA A 20 -13.56 -0.65 8.27
C ALA A 20 -14.01 0.73 8.76
N ILE A 21 -14.51 1.59 7.88
CA ILE A 21 -15.09 2.89 8.24
C ILE A 21 -16.32 2.70 9.11
N HIS A 22 -17.20 1.75 8.76
CA HIS A 22 -18.42 1.45 9.51
C HIS A 22 -18.12 0.89 10.91
N GLY A 23 -17.02 0.12 11.06
CA GLY A 23 -16.57 -0.43 12.34
C GLY A 23 -15.78 0.54 13.22
N ALA A 24 -15.49 1.76 12.76
CA ALA A 24 -14.68 2.74 13.49
C ALA A 24 -15.53 3.87 14.09
N ASP A 25 -15.51 4.04 15.41
CA ASP A 25 -16.33 5.03 16.12
C ASP A 25 -16.00 6.49 15.78
N ASP A 26 -14.82 6.76 15.23
CA ASP A 26 -14.33 8.11 14.90
C ASP A 26 -14.41 8.43 13.39
N CYS A 27 -14.95 7.52 12.57
CA CYS A 27 -15.05 7.65 11.12
C CYS A 27 -16.51 7.58 10.65
N VAL A 28 -16.80 8.23 9.53
CA VAL A 28 -18.09 8.14 8.84
C VAL A 28 -17.90 8.17 7.34
N LEU A 29 -18.59 7.30 6.62
CA LEU A 29 -18.65 7.34 5.16
C LEU A 29 -19.41 8.60 4.73
N ALA A 30 -18.77 9.45 3.95
CA ALA A 30 -19.32 10.71 3.45
C ALA A 30 -19.52 10.70 1.93
N GLY A 31 -18.85 9.78 1.22
CA GLY A 31 -18.99 9.64 -0.22
C GLY A 31 -18.48 8.30 -0.71
N ALA A 32 -19.00 7.86 -1.85
CA ALA A 32 -18.64 6.60 -2.49
C ALA A 32 -18.60 6.81 -4.01
N LEU A 33 -17.40 6.66 -4.57
CA LEU A 33 -17.12 6.91 -5.97
C LEU A 33 -16.85 5.60 -6.71
N ASP A 34 -17.39 5.50 -7.92
CA ASP A 34 -17.03 4.41 -8.83
C ASP A 34 -17.10 4.88 -10.29
N ILE A 35 -16.62 4.04 -11.22
CA ILE A 35 -16.72 4.32 -12.64
C ILE A 35 -18.18 4.32 -13.11
N ALA A 36 -18.50 5.13 -14.11
CA ALA A 36 -19.89 5.28 -14.59
C ALA A 36 -20.52 3.97 -15.10
N THR A 37 -19.71 2.99 -15.47
CA THR A 37 -20.19 1.67 -15.92
C THR A 37 -20.37 0.67 -14.79
N SER A 38 -20.10 1.06 -13.54
CA SER A 38 -20.30 0.18 -12.38
C SER A 38 -21.79 -0.10 -12.18
N PRO A 39 -22.18 -1.37 -11.99
CA PRO A 39 -23.58 -1.73 -11.70
C PRO A 39 -24.06 -1.22 -10.34
N SER A 40 -23.15 -0.75 -9.49
CA SER A 40 -23.45 -0.22 -8.16
C SER A 40 -23.85 1.25 -8.16
N ILE A 41 -23.79 1.95 -9.30
CA ILE A 41 -24.19 3.37 -9.37
C ILE A 41 -25.64 3.53 -8.90
N GLY A 42 -25.84 4.47 -7.98
CA GLY A 42 -27.16 4.79 -7.38
C GLY A 42 -27.56 3.86 -6.23
N THR A 43 -26.84 2.76 -5.97
CA THR A 43 -27.11 1.90 -4.80
C THR A 43 -26.40 2.44 -3.56
N ASP A 44 -26.91 2.10 -2.36
CA ASP A 44 -26.23 2.42 -1.11
C ASP A 44 -24.90 1.67 -1.01
N ALA A 45 -23.82 2.40 -0.68
CA ALA A 45 -22.44 1.89 -0.71
C ALA A 45 -22.17 0.80 0.33
N SER A 46 -22.96 0.70 1.40
CA SER A 46 -22.85 -0.31 2.46
C SER A 46 -24.01 -1.30 2.49
N ALA A 47 -24.89 -1.32 1.50
CA ALA A 47 -26.06 -2.21 1.47
C ALA A 47 -25.68 -3.70 1.66
N TYR A 48 -24.53 -4.12 1.17
CA TYR A 48 -24.00 -5.49 1.31
C TYR A 48 -23.68 -5.87 2.77
N LEU A 49 -23.49 -4.90 3.67
CA LEU A 49 -23.29 -5.13 5.11
C LEU A 49 -24.62 -5.33 5.87
N GLY A 50 -25.77 -5.17 5.21
CA GLY A 50 -27.07 -5.18 5.87
C GLY A 50 -27.40 -3.92 6.67
N HIS A 51 -26.56 -2.91 6.64
CA HIS A 51 -26.70 -1.63 7.34
C HIS A 51 -26.46 -0.48 6.36
N PRO A 52 -27.52 0.12 5.78
CA PRO A 52 -27.39 1.22 4.84
C PRO A 52 -26.68 2.43 5.46
N SER A 53 -25.70 2.98 4.74
CA SER A 53 -24.99 4.20 5.14
C SER A 53 -25.75 5.49 4.79
N GLY A 54 -26.72 5.42 3.90
CA GLY A 54 -27.37 6.58 3.29
C GLY A 54 -26.51 7.25 2.21
N VAL A 55 -25.36 6.68 1.85
CA VAL A 55 -24.45 7.21 0.84
C VAL A 55 -24.58 6.39 -0.44
N ALA A 56 -25.10 7.01 -1.49
CA ALA A 56 -25.21 6.37 -2.80
C ALA A 56 -23.86 6.37 -3.53
N VAL A 57 -23.54 5.27 -4.21
CA VAL A 57 -22.39 5.20 -5.12
C VAL A 57 -22.64 6.09 -6.33
N THR A 58 -21.70 6.99 -6.66
CA THR A 58 -21.82 7.92 -7.78
C THR A 58 -20.56 7.94 -8.66
N ALA A 59 -20.74 8.27 -9.93
CA ALA A 59 -19.63 8.57 -10.84
C ALA A 59 -19.31 10.06 -10.91
N ASP A 60 -20.16 10.91 -10.35
CA ASP A 60 -19.89 12.35 -10.24
C ASP A 60 -18.90 12.61 -9.11
N LEU A 61 -17.70 13.02 -9.48
CA LEU A 61 -16.59 13.22 -8.55
C LEU A 61 -16.87 14.36 -7.56
N ALA A 62 -17.51 15.44 -8.02
CA ALA A 62 -17.83 16.58 -7.16
C ALA A 62 -18.91 16.21 -6.14
N GLN A 63 -19.94 15.49 -6.57
CA GLN A 63 -20.98 14.97 -5.70
C GLN A 63 -20.41 13.97 -4.68
N GLY A 64 -19.59 13.02 -5.12
CA GLY A 64 -19.03 11.98 -4.25
C GLY A 64 -17.99 12.48 -3.26
N LEU A 65 -17.42 13.68 -3.46
CA LEU A 65 -16.51 14.33 -2.53
C LEU A 65 -17.17 15.42 -1.68
N GLN A 66 -18.47 15.68 -1.91
CA GLN A 66 -19.16 16.73 -1.19
C GLN A 66 -19.24 16.43 0.31
N GLY A 67 -18.67 17.32 1.11
CA GLY A 67 -18.63 17.19 2.57
C GLY A 67 -17.66 16.13 3.10
N ALA A 68 -16.86 15.49 2.25
CA ALA A 68 -15.75 14.65 2.68
C ALA A 68 -14.56 15.52 3.13
N ALA A 69 -13.85 15.11 4.17
CA ALA A 69 -12.58 15.70 4.60
C ALA A 69 -11.38 14.99 3.96
N VAL A 70 -11.52 13.70 3.68
CA VAL A 70 -10.44 12.85 3.13
C VAL A 70 -11.04 11.87 2.12
N LEU A 71 -10.35 11.68 0.99
CA LEU A 71 -10.58 10.60 0.04
C LEU A 71 -9.59 9.47 0.30
N ILE A 72 -10.07 8.21 0.31
CA ILE A 72 -9.21 7.02 0.22
C ILE A 72 -9.33 6.45 -1.19
N ASP A 73 -8.19 6.25 -1.86
CA ASP A 73 -8.12 5.82 -3.24
C ASP A 73 -7.17 4.63 -3.44
N PHE A 74 -7.72 3.50 -3.88
CA PHE A 74 -7.00 2.28 -4.29
C PHE A 74 -7.40 1.87 -5.71
N THR A 75 -7.53 2.81 -6.60
CA THR A 75 -8.01 2.56 -7.98
C THR A 75 -6.85 2.36 -8.96
N ARG A 76 -6.75 3.21 -9.97
CA ARG A 76 -5.70 3.21 -11.00
C ARG A 76 -5.10 4.61 -11.11
N PRO A 77 -3.85 4.77 -11.59
CA PRO A 77 -3.18 6.07 -11.68
C PRO A 77 -4.02 7.16 -12.35
N GLU A 78 -4.65 6.87 -13.47
CA GLU A 78 -5.46 7.82 -14.22
C GLU A 78 -6.70 8.27 -13.42
N GLY A 79 -7.36 7.32 -12.73
CA GLY A 79 -8.49 7.59 -11.84
C GLY A 79 -8.06 8.44 -10.66
N THR A 80 -6.96 8.06 -10.00
CA THR A 80 -6.41 8.81 -8.86
C THR A 80 -6.08 10.26 -9.24
N LEU A 81 -5.45 10.50 -10.38
CA LEU A 81 -5.15 11.86 -10.84
C LEU A 81 -6.43 12.67 -11.12
N ALA A 82 -7.46 12.03 -11.69
CA ALA A 82 -8.76 12.69 -11.87
C ALA A 82 -9.40 13.04 -10.53
N HIS A 83 -9.37 12.14 -9.57
CA HIS A 83 -9.86 12.37 -8.21
C HIS A 83 -9.09 13.52 -7.51
N LEU A 84 -7.76 13.54 -7.61
CA LEU A 84 -6.92 14.58 -6.99
C LEU A 84 -7.20 15.99 -7.52
N ARG A 85 -7.56 16.13 -8.82
CA ARG A 85 -7.98 17.44 -9.36
C ARG A 85 -9.20 17.99 -8.62
N VAL A 86 -10.19 17.13 -8.35
CA VAL A 86 -11.40 17.51 -7.62
C VAL A 86 -11.10 17.69 -6.12
N CYS A 87 -10.29 16.80 -5.52
CA CYS A 87 -9.83 16.95 -4.14
C CYS A 87 -9.16 18.33 -3.91
N ARG A 88 -8.25 18.74 -4.79
CA ARG A 88 -7.62 20.07 -4.73
C ARG A 88 -8.64 21.20 -4.81
N ALA A 89 -9.61 21.10 -5.71
CA ALA A 89 -10.62 22.16 -5.89
C ALA A 89 -11.52 22.34 -4.65
N HIS A 90 -11.73 21.26 -3.88
CA HIS A 90 -12.60 21.24 -2.71
C HIS A 90 -11.84 21.21 -1.36
N GLY A 91 -10.50 21.26 -1.37
CA GLY A 91 -9.68 21.18 -0.15
C GLY A 91 -9.77 19.83 0.57
N VAL A 92 -10.07 18.73 -0.15
CA VAL A 92 -10.16 17.38 0.39
C VAL A 92 -8.77 16.74 0.42
N ALA A 93 -8.35 16.22 1.57
CA ALA A 93 -7.11 15.47 1.70
C ALA A 93 -7.20 14.10 1.00
N ALA A 94 -6.06 13.43 0.75
CA ALA A 94 -6.08 12.14 0.07
C ALA A 94 -5.16 11.10 0.72
N VAL A 95 -5.64 9.85 0.80
CA VAL A 95 -4.87 8.65 1.15
C VAL A 95 -4.82 7.77 -0.10
N ILE A 96 -3.64 7.61 -0.69
CA ILE A 96 -3.43 6.94 -1.97
C ILE A 96 -2.70 5.62 -1.77
N GLY A 97 -3.42 4.51 -1.95
CA GLY A 97 -2.89 3.15 -2.01
C GLY A 97 -2.78 2.62 -3.45
N THR A 98 -3.13 3.43 -4.44
CA THR A 98 -2.96 3.12 -5.86
C THR A 98 -1.48 2.92 -6.17
N THR A 99 -1.17 1.92 -6.97
CA THR A 99 0.19 1.60 -7.43
C THR A 99 0.30 1.70 -8.95
N GLY A 100 1.51 1.63 -9.50
CA GLY A 100 1.75 1.63 -10.94
C GLY A 100 1.88 3.00 -11.58
N PHE A 101 2.07 4.07 -10.80
CA PHE A 101 2.36 5.40 -11.34
C PHE A 101 3.72 5.43 -12.05
N ASN A 102 3.76 6.02 -13.23
CA ASN A 102 5.02 6.42 -13.87
C ASN A 102 5.57 7.72 -13.24
N ASP A 103 6.79 8.11 -13.64
CA ASP A 103 7.46 9.25 -13.01
C ASP A 103 6.75 10.59 -13.27
N ALA A 104 6.15 10.78 -14.44
CA ALA A 104 5.34 11.96 -14.75
C ALA A 104 4.09 12.03 -13.86
N GLN A 105 3.41 10.91 -13.65
CA GLN A 105 2.25 10.81 -12.77
C GLN A 105 2.62 11.04 -11.30
N LYS A 106 3.78 10.52 -10.85
CA LYS A 106 4.29 10.82 -9.49
C LYS A 106 4.59 12.31 -9.31
N ALA A 107 5.16 12.96 -10.34
CA ALA A 107 5.39 14.40 -10.31
C ALA A 107 4.07 15.19 -10.23
N GLU A 108 3.02 14.73 -10.93
CA GLU A 108 1.68 15.35 -10.85
C GLU A 108 1.07 15.19 -9.44
N VAL A 109 1.22 14.03 -8.80
CA VAL A 109 0.80 13.82 -7.40
C VAL A 109 1.56 14.78 -6.46
N ALA A 110 2.88 14.93 -6.63
CA ALA A 110 3.68 15.86 -5.84
C ALA A 110 3.24 17.32 -6.02
N GLU A 111 2.77 17.70 -7.22
CA GLU A 111 2.22 19.04 -7.44
C GLU A 111 0.87 19.24 -6.70
N PHE A 112 -0.02 18.22 -6.69
CA PHE A 112 -1.25 18.29 -5.87
C PHE A 112 -0.94 18.41 -4.38
N ALA A 113 0.10 17.74 -3.91
CA ALA A 113 0.52 17.78 -2.51
C ALA A 113 0.99 19.16 -2.03
N ARG A 114 1.29 20.09 -2.93
CA ARG A 114 1.54 21.50 -2.58
C ARG A 114 0.28 22.24 -2.12
N HIS A 115 -0.89 21.69 -2.39
CA HIS A 115 -2.18 22.33 -2.16
C HIS A 115 -3.03 21.63 -1.12
N ILE A 116 -2.93 20.31 -1.03
CA ILE A 116 -3.67 19.46 -0.09
C ILE A 116 -2.73 18.46 0.58
N PRO A 117 -3.01 18.01 1.82
CA PRO A 117 -2.23 16.94 2.44
C PRO A 117 -2.54 15.59 1.80
N ILE A 118 -1.51 14.87 1.41
CA ILE A 118 -1.60 13.55 0.75
C ILE A 118 -0.69 12.56 1.47
N VAL A 119 -1.24 11.40 1.87
CA VAL A 119 -0.44 10.21 2.18
C VAL A 119 -0.44 9.31 0.95
N MET A 120 0.73 8.96 0.46
CA MET A 120 0.89 8.01 -0.65
C MET A 120 1.85 6.89 -0.26
N ALA A 121 1.41 5.65 -0.36
CA ALA A 121 2.25 4.49 -0.11
C ALA A 121 1.83 3.29 -0.97
N PRO A 122 2.78 2.48 -1.45
CA PRO A 122 2.49 1.29 -2.24
C PRO A 122 1.85 0.17 -1.39
N ASN A 123 1.95 0.28 -0.08
CA ASN A 123 1.35 -0.64 0.87
C ASN A 123 0.96 0.12 2.14
N MET A 124 -0.31 0.03 2.54
CA MET A 124 -0.82 0.70 3.74
C MET A 124 -0.72 -0.15 5.02
N SER A 125 -0.36 -1.43 4.92
CA SER A 125 -0.23 -2.30 6.11
C SER A 125 0.82 -1.76 7.07
N VAL A 126 0.42 -1.56 8.32
CA VAL A 126 1.33 -1.14 9.40
C VAL A 126 2.46 -2.16 9.56
N GLY A 127 2.13 -3.46 9.60
CA GLY A 127 3.12 -4.52 9.76
C GLY A 127 4.16 -4.55 8.65
N VAL A 128 3.74 -4.38 7.39
CA VAL A 128 4.66 -4.31 6.23
C VAL A 128 5.60 -3.12 6.34
N ASN A 129 5.10 -1.93 6.69
CA ASN A 129 5.94 -0.73 6.79
C ASN A 129 6.91 -0.80 7.98
N VAL A 130 6.49 -1.37 9.12
CA VAL A 130 7.40 -1.68 10.23
C VAL A 130 8.48 -2.67 9.79
N THR A 131 8.10 -3.71 9.03
CA THR A 131 9.06 -4.67 8.48
C THR A 131 10.08 -3.99 7.58
N PHE A 132 9.69 -3.07 6.70
CA PHE A 132 10.65 -2.29 5.89
C PHE A 132 11.66 -1.55 6.75
N LYS A 133 11.23 -0.92 7.86
CA LYS A 133 12.15 -0.21 8.76
C LYS A 133 13.10 -1.16 9.48
N LEU A 134 12.60 -2.30 9.93
CA LEU A 134 13.44 -3.35 10.52
C LEU A 134 14.47 -3.88 9.54
N LEU A 135 14.11 -4.06 8.26
CA LEU A 135 15.01 -4.50 7.21
C LEU A 135 16.10 -3.46 6.91
N GLU A 136 15.77 -2.18 6.87
CA GLU A 136 16.74 -1.09 6.74
C GLU A 136 17.79 -1.14 7.88
N MET A 137 17.31 -1.29 9.12
CA MET A 137 18.20 -1.37 10.29
C MET A 137 19.07 -2.64 10.26
N ALA A 138 18.47 -3.80 9.96
CA ALA A 138 19.18 -5.07 9.87
C ALA A 138 20.23 -5.04 8.76
N ALA A 139 19.90 -4.55 7.55
CA ALA A 139 20.84 -4.45 6.44
C ALA A 139 22.06 -3.59 6.78
N LYS A 140 21.87 -2.45 7.46
CA LYS A 140 22.97 -1.59 7.93
C LYS A 140 23.87 -2.28 8.94
N ALA A 141 23.27 -3.00 9.90
CA ALA A 141 24.00 -3.70 10.95
C ALA A 141 24.71 -4.96 10.43
N LEU A 142 24.11 -5.66 9.47
CA LEU A 142 24.59 -6.93 8.89
C LEU A 142 25.19 -6.72 7.48
N SER A 143 25.84 -5.58 7.25
CA SER A 143 26.32 -5.15 5.93
C SER A 143 27.43 -6.01 5.34
N THR A 144 28.11 -6.83 6.16
CA THR A 144 29.20 -7.72 5.78
C THR A 144 29.05 -9.09 6.42
N GLY A 145 29.40 -10.14 5.68
CA GLY A 145 29.40 -11.52 6.17
C GLY A 145 28.04 -12.20 6.23
N TYR A 146 26.99 -11.58 5.70
CA TYR A 146 25.64 -12.15 5.63
C TYR A 146 25.15 -12.19 4.19
N ASP A 147 24.64 -13.35 3.80
CA ASP A 147 23.90 -13.56 2.56
C ASP A 147 22.43 -13.16 2.76
N ILE A 148 21.83 -12.55 1.74
CA ILE A 148 20.47 -12.02 1.84
C ILE A 148 19.56 -12.72 0.86
N GLU A 149 18.48 -13.34 1.38
CA GLU A 149 17.47 -14.05 0.59
C GLU A 149 16.08 -13.61 1.01
N ILE A 150 15.21 -13.33 0.03
CA ILE A 150 13.83 -12.93 0.22
C ILE A 150 12.93 -14.05 -0.25
N ILE A 151 12.13 -14.59 0.65
CA ILE A 151 11.19 -15.69 0.38
C ILE A 151 9.79 -15.12 0.49
N GLU A 152 8.97 -15.30 -0.56
CA GLU A 152 7.58 -14.85 -0.53
C GLU A 152 6.62 -15.97 -0.96
N ALA A 153 5.45 -16.02 -0.35
CA ALA A 153 4.42 -16.97 -0.69
C ALA A 153 3.05 -16.28 -0.83
N HIS A 154 2.33 -16.61 -1.90
CA HIS A 154 0.97 -16.13 -2.16
C HIS A 154 0.08 -17.21 -2.74
N HIS A 155 -1.21 -16.92 -2.80
CA HIS A 155 -2.22 -17.82 -3.37
C HIS A 155 -1.94 -18.14 -4.85
N ARG A 156 -2.48 -19.28 -5.30
CA ARG A 156 -2.28 -19.81 -6.67
C ARG A 156 -2.68 -18.87 -7.80
N HIS A 157 -3.54 -17.88 -7.53
CA HIS A 157 -4.06 -16.93 -8.53
C HIS A 157 -3.23 -15.65 -8.66
N LYS A 158 -2.14 -15.48 -7.90
CA LYS A 158 -1.26 -14.31 -8.04
C LYS A 158 -0.40 -14.47 -9.29
N VAL A 159 -0.47 -13.48 -10.17
CA VAL A 159 0.16 -13.52 -11.51
C VAL A 159 1.57 -12.94 -11.58
N ASP A 160 1.87 -11.97 -10.71
CA ASP A 160 3.20 -11.37 -10.61
C ASP A 160 4.11 -12.17 -9.65
N ALA A 161 5.38 -12.29 -10.00
CA ALA A 161 6.45 -12.88 -9.17
C ALA A 161 7.80 -12.21 -9.53
N PRO A 162 8.60 -11.76 -8.52
CA PRO A 162 8.22 -11.65 -7.10
C PRO A 162 7.09 -10.64 -6.86
N SER A 163 6.46 -10.73 -5.69
CA SER A 163 5.42 -9.76 -5.30
C SER A 163 5.99 -8.34 -5.17
N GLY A 164 5.16 -7.31 -5.39
CA GLY A 164 5.57 -5.92 -5.21
C GLY A 164 6.12 -5.62 -3.80
N THR A 165 5.60 -6.29 -2.76
CA THR A 165 6.11 -6.18 -1.39
C THR A 165 7.51 -6.78 -1.26
N ALA A 166 7.76 -7.95 -1.86
CA ALA A 166 9.08 -8.58 -1.86
C ALA A 166 10.10 -7.73 -2.62
N LEU A 167 9.73 -7.18 -3.77
CA LEU A 167 10.58 -6.24 -4.52
C LEU A 167 10.93 -5.01 -3.67
N LYS A 168 9.93 -4.43 -2.97
CA LYS A 168 10.17 -3.28 -2.08
C LYS A 168 11.09 -3.63 -0.89
N MET A 169 10.99 -4.85 -0.34
CA MET A 169 11.94 -5.34 0.67
C MET A 169 13.37 -5.37 0.12
N GLY A 170 13.54 -5.89 -1.10
CA GLY A 170 14.83 -5.88 -1.79
C GLY A 170 15.38 -4.48 -2.05
N GLU A 171 14.54 -3.55 -2.50
CA GLU A 171 14.91 -2.14 -2.69
C GLU A 171 15.39 -1.50 -1.38
N VAL A 172 14.63 -1.65 -0.29
CA VAL A 172 15.00 -1.10 1.02
C VAL A 172 16.34 -1.62 1.51
N ILE A 173 16.61 -2.92 1.30
CA ILE A 173 17.88 -3.54 1.69
C ILE A 173 19.00 -3.04 0.77
N ALA A 174 18.80 -3.01 -0.54
CA ALA A 174 19.77 -2.54 -1.52
C ALA A 174 20.16 -1.09 -1.26
N ASP A 175 19.17 -0.21 -1.08
CA ASP A 175 19.36 1.21 -0.72
C ASP A 175 20.18 1.36 0.57
N ALA A 176 19.85 0.57 1.61
CA ALA A 176 20.55 0.60 2.90
C ALA A 176 22.02 0.16 2.79
N LEU A 177 22.35 -0.68 1.79
CA LEU A 177 23.69 -1.17 1.50
C LEU A 177 24.41 -0.36 0.41
N GLY A 178 23.79 0.70 -0.12
CA GLY A 178 24.35 1.50 -1.22
C GLY A 178 24.45 0.75 -2.55
N ARG A 179 23.51 -0.18 -2.82
CA ARG A 179 23.45 -1.00 -4.04
C ARG A 179 22.21 -0.63 -4.87
N ASP A 180 22.26 -0.86 -6.18
CA ASP A 180 21.05 -0.87 -7.03
C ASP A 180 20.50 -2.30 -7.06
N LEU A 181 19.22 -2.47 -6.72
CA LEU A 181 18.57 -3.78 -6.75
C LEU A 181 18.61 -4.41 -8.16
N LYS A 182 18.58 -3.62 -9.22
CA LYS A 182 18.65 -4.11 -10.60
C LYS A 182 19.94 -4.84 -10.91
N ASP A 183 21.05 -4.44 -10.25
CA ASP A 183 22.37 -4.98 -10.50
C ASP A 183 22.68 -6.19 -9.60
N CYS A 184 22.01 -6.31 -8.43
CA CYS A 184 22.31 -7.34 -7.44
C CYS A 184 21.19 -8.37 -7.21
N ALA A 185 20.02 -8.22 -7.86
CA ALA A 185 18.92 -9.16 -7.69
C ALA A 185 19.14 -10.48 -8.44
N VAL A 186 18.86 -11.60 -7.77
CA VAL A 186 18.82 -12.95 -8.37
C VAL A 186 17.42 -13.53 -8.17
N TYR A 187 16.66 -13.66 -9.26
CA TYR A 187 15.24 -14.08 -9.19
C TYR A 187 15.01 -15.58 -9.31
N ALA A 188 16.02 -16.34 -9.77
CA ALA A 188 15.93 -17.79 -9.87
C ALA A 188 17.34 -18.42 -9.81
N ARG A 189 17.41 -19.62 -9.26
CA ARG A 189 18.57 -20.51 -9.35
C ARG A 189 18.11 -21.88 -9.77
N GLU A 190 18.71 -22.43 -10.84
CA GLU A 190 18.36 -23.74 -11.37
C GLU A 190 19.66 -24.46 -11.83
N GLY A 191 19.73 -25.76 -11.60
CA GLY A 191 20.89 -26.57 -12.00
C GLY A 191 22.15 -26.29 -11.19
N VAL A 192 23.32 -26.37 -11.84
CA VAL A 192 24.62 -26.11 -11.20
C VAL A 192 25.01 -24.67 -11.42
N THR A 193 24.78 -23.81 -10.42
CA THR A 193 24.96 -22.36 -10.51
C THR A 193 26.29 -21.84 -9.96
N GLY A 194 27.14 -22.73 -9.43
CA GLY A 194 28.36 -22.32 -8.73
C GLY A 194 28.09 -21.77 -7.32
N ALA A 195 29.12 -21.26 -6.66
CA ALA A 195 29.01 -20.63 -5.37
C ALA A 195 28.20 -19.31 -5.48
N ARG A 196 27.44 -19.00 -4.44
CA ARG A 196 26.68 -17.74 -4.37
C ARG A 196 27.62 -16.54 -4.34
N ASP A 197 27.32 -15.52 -5.15
CA ASP A 197 27.99 -14.23 -5.05
C ASP A 197 27.46 -13.48 -3.78
N PRO A 198 28.34 -13.08 -2.85
CA PRO A 198 27.95 -12.43 -1.60
C PRO A 198 27.31 -11.04 -1.79
N SER A 199 27.49 -10.41 -2.96
CA SER A 199 26.87 -9.11 -3.26
C SER A 199 25.40 -9.20 -3.64
N THR A 200 24.87 -10.39 -3.93
CA THR A 200 23.51 -10.58 -4.45
C THR A 200 22.43 -10.55 -3.37
N ILE A 201 21.22 -10.19 -3.78
CA ILE A 201 19.98 -10.35 -3.01
C ILE A 201 19.11 -11.36 -3.78
N GLY A 202 18.89 -12.54 -3.18
CA GLY A 202 18.12 -13.60 -3.82
C GLY A 202 16.63 -13.47 -3.56
N PHE A 203 15.83 -14.01 -4.49
CA PHE A 203 14.38 -14.09 -4.37
C PHE A 203 13.89 -15.51 -4.62
N ALA A 204 12.94 -15.97 -3.80
CA ALA A 204 12.22 -17.21 -3.99
C ALA A 204 10.71 -16.95 -3.87
N ALA A 205 9.98 -17.25 -4.93
CA ALA A 205 8.53 -17.04 -4.99
C ALA A 205 7.76 -18.37 -4.95
N ILE A 206 6.86 -18.50 -3.98
CA ILE A 206 5.99 -19.67 -3.78
C ILE A 206 4.56 -19.29 -4.15
N ARG A 207 3.86 -20.17 -4.88
CA ARG A 207 2.44 -20.03 -5.22
C ARG A 207 1.70 -21.28 -4.78
N GLY A 208 0.70 -21.12 -3.89
CA GLY A 208 -0.06 -22.27 -3.37
C GLY A 208 -1.28 -21.85 -2.57
N GLY A 209 -2.30 -22.70 -2.59
CA GLY A 209 -3.50 -22.55 -1.78
C GLY A 209 -4.15 -21.16 -1.88
N ASP A 210 -4.50 -20.62 -0.73
CA ASP A 210 -5.15 -19.34 -0.49
C ASP A 210 -4.28 -18.36 0.32
N ILE A 211 -2.96 -18.62 0.39
CA ILE A 211 -2.00 -17.78 1.14
C ILE A 211 -2.20 -16.31 0.74
N VAL A 212 -2.48 -15.46 1.73
CA VAL A 212 -2.78 -14.04 1.51
C VAL A 212 -1.51 -13.27 1.13
N GLY A 213 -0.41 -13.55 1.84
CA GLY A 213 0.88 -12.97 1.56
C GLY A 213 1.86 -13.15 2.73
N ASP A 214 2.82 -14.03 2.56
CA ASP A 214 3.91 -14.27 3.49
C ASP A 214 5.21 -13.76 2.89
N HIS A 215 6.01 -13.08 3.69
CA HIS A 215 7.31 -12.55 3.28
C HIS A 215 8.31 -12.78 4.41
N THR A 216 9.43 -13.40 4.10
CA THR A 216 10.54 -13.61 5.03
C THR A 216 11.83 -13.15 4.37
N VAL A 217 12.57 -12.29 5.05
CA VAL A 217 13.94 -11.95 4.66
C VAL A 217 14.90 -12.67 5.59
N LEU A 218 15.76 -13.47 5.00
CA LEU A 218 16.84 -14.21 5.67
C LEU A 218 18.14 -13.44 5.50
N PHE A 219 18.81 -13.15 6.60
CA PHE A 219 20.22 -12.74 6.67
C PHE A 219 21.02 -13.92 7.23
N ALA A 220 21.78 -14.60 6.38
CA ALA A 220 22.49 -15.83 6.72
C ALA A 220 24.00 -15.56 6.85
N GLY A 221 24.50 -15.57 8.07
CA GLY A 221 25.93 -15.50 8.42
C GLY A 221 26.53 -16.86 8.69
N THR A 222 27.86 -16.89 8.93
CA THR A 222 28.54 -18.11 9.36
C THR A 222 28.20 -18.42 10.82
N GLY A 223 27.52 -19.54 11.05
CA GLY A 223 27.14 -20.00 12.40
C GLY A 223 25.82 -19.45 12.94
N GLU A 224 25.23 -18.44 12.29
CA GLU A 224 23.93 -17.87 12.69
C GLU A 224 23.14 -17.37 11.49
N ARG A 225 21.85 -17.13 11.70
CA ARG A 225 20.98 -16.45 10.74
C ARG A 225 19.91 -15.66 11.47
N ILE A 226 19.44 -14.58 10.84
CA ILE A 226 18.33 -13.77 11.30
C ILE A 226 17.24 -13.82 10.25
N GLU A 227 15.99 -14.02 10.68
CA GLU A 227 14.82 -14.03 9.82
C GLU A 227 13.87 -12.91 10.28
N ILE A 228 13.49 -12.02 9.36
CA ILE A 228 12.47 -11.01 9.59
C ILE A 228 11.28 -11.34 8.71
N SER A 229 10.16 -11.69 9.35
CA SER A 229 8.98 -12.20 8.66
C SER A 229 7.76 -11.32 8.89
N HIS A 230 6.97 -11.13 7.84
CA HIS A 230 5.62 -10.59 7.88
C HIS A 230 4.66 -11.58 7.22
N LYS A 231 3.57 -11.92 7.90
CA LYS A 231 2.53 -12.81 7.38
C LYS A 231 1.17 -12.15 7.48
N ALA A 232 0.48 -12.03 6.36
CA ALA A 232 -0.87 -11.49 6.31
C ALA A 232 -1.91 -12.61 6.41
N SER A 233 -2.77 -12.58 7.42
CA SER A 233 -3.88 -13.54 7.55
C SER A 233 -5.12 -13.11 6.76
N ASN A 234 -5.29 -11.80 6.56
CA ASN A 234 -6.36 -11.21 5.76
C ASN A 234 -5.90 -9.85 5.19
N ARG A 235 -6.78 -9.19 4.44
CA ARG A 235 -6.48 -7.88 3.85
C ARG A 235 -6.99 -6.69 4.67
N THR A 236 -7.59 -6.89 5.83
CA THR A 236 -8.11 -5.79 6.68
C THR A 236 -6.98 -4.87 7.14
N SER A 237 -5.76 -5.40 7.29
CA SER A 237 -4.57 -4.61 7.62
C SER A 237 -4.30 -3.44 6.66
N TYR A 238 -4.73 -3.52 5.41
CA TYR A 238 -4.63 -2.41 4.45
C TYR A 238 -5.66 -1.32 4.74
N ALA A 239 -6.90 -1.71 5.06
CA ALA A 239 -7.95 -0.78 5.41
C ALA A 239 -7.66 -0.08 6.74
N ASP A 240 -7.22 -0.84 7.75
CA ASP A 240 -6.81 -0.29 9.05
C ASP A 240 -5.66 0.71 8.91
N GLY A 241 -4.67 0.39 8.09
CA GLY A 241 -3.56 1.30 7.78
C GLY A 241 -4.02 2.55 7.05
N ALA A 242 -4.97 2.43 6.11
CA ALA A 242 -5.56 3.58 5.43
C ALA A 242 -6.33 4.49 6.41
N LEU A 243 -7.11 3.92 7.35
CA LEU A 243 -7.77 4.70 8.40
C LEU A 243 -6.76 5.37 9.34
N ARG A 244 -5.63 4.72 9.64
CA ARG A 244 -4.54 5.36 10.40
C ARG A 244 -3.95 6.54 9.64
N ALA A 245 -3.79 6.44 8.32
CA ALA A 245 -3.36 7.55 7.46
C ALA A 245 -4.38 8.69 7.43
N VAL A 246 -5.69 8.39 7.41
CA VAL A 246 -6.76 9.40 7.55
C VAL A 246 -6.62 10.18 8.86
N ARG A 247 -6.46 9.49 9.99
CA ARG A 247 -6.27 10.12 11.31
C ARG A 247 -5.02 10.99 11.36
N TYR A 248 -3.93 10.51 10.75
CA TYR A 248 -2.68 11.27 10.64
C TYR A 248 -2.84 12.56 9.86
N LEU A 249 -3.61 12.56 8.76
CA LEU A 249 -3.82 13.75 7.92
C LEU A 249 -4.65 14.85 8.60
N ALA A 250 -5.38 14.54 9.67
CA ALA A 250 -6.19 15.52 10.38
C ALA A 250 -5.32 16.67 10.91
N GLY A 251 -5.54 17.87 10.39
CA GLY A 251 -4.79 19.08 10.77
C GLY A 251 -3.38 19.18 10.19
N LYS A 252 -2.97 18.27 9.29
CA LYS A 252 -1.68 18.38 8.60
C LYS A 252 -1.73 19.47 7.53
N PRO A 253 -0.64 20.22 7.33
CA PRO A 253 -0.52 21.13 6.21
C PRO A 253 -0.47 20.37 4.89
N ALA A 254 -0.65 21.09 3.77
CA ALA A 254 -0.37 20.56 2.45
C ALA A 254 1.04 19.96 2.39
N GLY A 255 1.18 18.78 1.81
CA GLY A 255 2.43 18.04 1.77
C GLY A 255 2.23 16.61 1.29
N LEU A 256 3.29 16.01 0.79
CA LEU A 256 3.33 14.58 0.45
C LEU A 256 3.96 13.81 1.60
N TYR A 257 3.18 12.94 2.19
CA TYR A 257 3.54 12.06 3.31
C TYR A 257 3.52 10.62 2.86
N ASP A 258 4.18 9.76 3.60
CA ASP A 258 4.17 8.31 3.41
C ASP A 258 3.78 7.56 4.71
N MET A 259 3.78 6.24 4.67
CA MET A 259 3.45 5.45 5.86
C MET A 259 4.53 5.53 6.95
N PHE A 260 5.78 5.89 6.65
CA PHE A 260 6.78 6.13 7.68
C PHE A 260 6.48 7.40 8.47
N ASP A 261 5.96 8.46 7.81
CA ASP A 261 5.45 9.66 8.50
C ASP A 261 4.27 9.30 9.40
N VAL A 262 3.30 8.54 8.86
CA VAL A 262 2.10 8.09 9.61
C VAL A 262 2.45 7.29 10.85
N LEU A 263 3.52 6.50 10.79
CA LEU A 263 3.95 5.59 11.85
C LEU A 263 5.04 6.19 12.78
N GLY A 264 5.58 7.39 12.45
CA GLY A 264 6.68 7.99 13.20
C GLY A 264 7.98 7.20 13.10
N LEU A 265 8.29 6.65 11.92
CA LEU A 265 9.45 5.79 11.66
C LEU A 265 10.58 6.50 10.87
N LYS A 266 10.44 7.78 10.59
CA LYS A 266 11.50 8.62 9.96
C LYS A 266 12.54 9.07 10.95
#